data_1441af94ec10cb55df8eae22949ec6e8
#
_entry.id   1441af94ec10cb55df8eae22949ec6e8
#
_cell.length_a   1.000
_cell.length_b   1.000
_cell.length_c   1.000
_cell.angle_alpha   90.00
_cell.angle_beta   90.00
_cell.angle_gamma   90.00
#
_symmetry.space_group_name_H-M   'P 1'
#
loop_
_entity.id
_entity.type
_entity.pdbx_description
1 polymer ?
#
loop_
_entity_poly.entity_id
_entity_poly.type
_entity_poly.pdbx_seq_one_letter_code
_entity_poly.pdbx_strand_id
1 'polypeptide(L)'
;MKNLLESGVHFGHQTKRWDPRMKKFIFAERNGIHIIDLQKTIAAIKEAYEAVRKTVHEGKPVLFVGTKKQAQQAIEREAQRCGMYHVNNRWLGGMLTNFSTIKKSILRLKKLEKMEVDGTFESLTKKEVSQLNKEKLRLEKNLGGIKEMKELPGIIFIIDTRKEAIAVAEAQRKNIPIIAIVDTNCNPEGIDYPIPGNDDAIRAITLFTQIIANAVIEADREIGLEVIETLQEEEEPSEEMETASEDVEGVAKEEETVSVGESIGENQEEEPAENPETTTFTEEDYSEYTPEEETEAEQKEGKEGKEEEEEAPAEEVAVEEEEASEEEIDPSLVDEDKLYEE
;
A
#
# COMPACT_ATOMS: atom_id res chain seq x y z
N MET A 1 8.18 -17.87 16.97
CA MET A 1 8.46 -19.18 16.36
C MET A 1 7.21 -20.04 16.19
N LYS A 2 6.50 -20.41 17.26
CA LYS A 2 5.34 -21.30 17.17
C LYS A 2 4.28 -20.78 16.19
N ASN A 3 3.87 -19.53 16.29
CA ASN A 3 2.88 -18.90 15.39
C ASN A 3 3.31 -18.90 13.92
N LEU A 4 4.61 -18.72 13.62
CA LEU A 4 5.13 -18.77 12.24
C LEU A 4 5.05 -20.19 11.66
N LEU A 5 5.33 -21.21 12.47
CA LEU A 5 5.19 -22.61 12.06
C LEU A 5 3.72 -22.99 11.80
N GLU A 6 2.82 -22.62 12.70
CA GLU A 6 1.38 -22.90 12.61
C GLU A 6 0.73 -22.17 11.43
N SER A 7 1.24 -20.98 11.07
CA SER A 7 0.77 -20.23 9.90
C SER A 7 1.34 -20.74 8.58
N GLY A 8 2.29 -21.68 8.60
CA GLY A 8 2.88 -22.27 7.40
C GLY A 8 3.84 -21.34 6.66
N VAL A 9 4.46 -20.38 7.35
CA VAL A 9 5.41 -19.40 6.79
C VAL A 9 6.65 -20.08 6.20
N HIS A 10 7.07 -21.22 6.76
CA HIS A 10 8.28 -21.95 6.39
C HIS A 10 8.16 -22.73 5.06
N PHE A 11 6.97 -22.90 4.53
CA PHE A 11 6.78 -23.57 3.25
C PHE A 11 7.07 -22.61 2.09
N GLY A 12 8.01 -22.98 1.24
CA GLY A 12 8.26 -22.31 -0.02
C GLY A 12 7.63 -23.05 -1.19
N HIS A 13 8.06 -22.69 -2.38
CA HIS A 13 7.62 -23.32 -3.63
C HIS A 13 8.37 -24.62 -3.94
N GLN A 14 7.90 -25.34 -4.97
CA GLN A 14 8.56 -26.52 -5.50
C GLN A 14 9.99 -26.21 -5.96
N THR A 15 10.90 -27.17 -5.78
CA THR A 15 12.32 -27.05 -6.13
C THR A 15 12.57 -26.72 -7.61
N LYS A 16 11.65 -27.08 -8.51
CA LYS A 16 11.72 -26.75 -9.94
C LYS A 16 11.46 -25.28 -10.26
N ARG A 17 10.85 -24.51 -9.34
CA ARG A 17 10.40 -23.12 -9.57
C ARG A 17 11.13 -22.09 -8.71
N TRP A 18 12.25 -22.44 -8.12
CA TRP A 18 12.96 -21.55 -7.23
C TRP A 18 13.88 -20.54 -7.96
N ASP A 19 14.22 -19.45 -7.29
CA ASP A 19 15.24 -18.51 -7.73
C ASP A 19 16.56 -18.83 -7.00
N PRO A 20 17.70 -19.02 -7.71
CA PRO A 20 19.00 -19.30 -7.08
C PRO A 20 19.45 -18.26 -6.06
N ARG A 21 19.02 -17.00 -6.18
CA ARG A 21 19.34 -15.91 -5.27
C ARG A 21 18.70 -16.09 -3.89
N MET A 22 17.63 -16.89 -3.81
CA MET A 22 16.98 -17.28 -2.56
C MET A 22 17.73 -18.35 -1.76
N LYS A 23 18.81 -18.93 -2.31
CA LYS A 23 19.61 -19.98 -1.64
C LYS A 23 20.00 -19.61 -0.21
N LYS A 24 20.31 -18.32 0.04
CA LYS A 24 20.70 -17.82 1.37
C LYS A 24 19.58 -17.91 2.42
N PHE A 25 18.31 -17.99 2.00
CA PHE A 25 17.13 -18.03 2.87
C PHE A 25 16.51 -19.43 2.99
N ILE A 26 16.97 -20.38 2.20
CA ILE A 26 16.50 -21.76 2.22
C ILE A 26 17.27 -22.54 3.28
N PHE A 27 16.52 -23.22 4.17
CA PHE A 27 17.07 -24.08 5.22
C PHE A 27 17.34 -25.50 4.70
N ALA A 28 16.35 -26.10 4.03
CA ALA A 28 16.39 -27.47 3.54
C ALA A 28 15.39 -27.70 2.40
N GLU A 29 15.47 -28.87 1.80
CA GLU A 29 14.47 -29.40 0.89
C GLU A 29 13.78 -30.62 1.51
N ARG A 30 12.46 -30.72 1.38
CA ARG A 30 11.68 -31.88 1.81
C ARG A 30 10.51 -32.13 0.86
N ASN A 31 10.42 -33.36 0.36
CA ASN A 31 9.38 -33.77 -0.58
C ASN A 31 9.27 -32.88 -1.83
N GLY A 32 10.41 -32.40 -2.36
CA GLY A 32 10.44 -31.54 -3.55
C GLY A 32 9.94 -30.10 -3.30
N ILE A 33 9.86 -29.67 -2.03
CA ILE A 33 9.48 -28.32 -1.63
C ILE A 33 10.62 -27.73 -0.79
N HIS A 34 10.97 -26.47 -1.05
CA HIS A 34 11.94 -25.75 -0.23
C HIS A 34 11.34 -25.34 1.11
N ILE A 35 12.14 -25.46 2.16
CA ILE A 35 11.81 -25.00 3.51
C ILE A 35 12.61 -23.74 3.79
N ILE A 36 11.92 -22.67 4.15
CA ILE A 36 12.49 -21.37 4.46
C ILE A 36 13.02 -21.35 5.89
N ASP A 37 14.19 -20.70 6.09
CA ASP A 37 14.82 -20.50 7.38
C ASP A 37 14.07 -19.46 8.23
N LEU A 38 13.30 -19.91 9.20
CA LEU A 38 12.51 -19.04 10.09
C LEU A 38 13.35 -18.14 10.99
N GLN A 39 14.62 -18.47 11.26
CA GLN A 39 15.49 -17.58 12.04
C GLN A 39 15.77 -16.30 11.26
N LYS A 40 16.06 -16.44 9.96
CA LYS A 40 16.25 -15.31 9.04
C LYS A 40 14.95 -14.53 8.83
N THR A 41 13.82 -15.24 8.76
CA THR A 41 12.51 -14.58 8.70
C THR A 41 12.27 -13.68 9.90
N ILE A 42 12.55 -14.16 11.13
CA ILE A 42 12.37 -13.36 12.34
C ILE A 42 13.31 -12.15 12.37
N ALA A 43 14.56 -12.30 11.96
CA ALA A 43 15.50 -11.18 11.88
C ALA A 43 15.00 -10.13 10.89
N ALA A 44 14.62 -10.55 9.68
CA ALA A 44 14.08 -9.65 8.66
C ALA A 44 12.77 -8.95 9.07
N ILE A 45 11.89 -9.66 9.79
CA ILE A 45 10.65 -9.06 10.36
C ILE A 45 11.00 -7.92 11.33
N LYS A 46 12.00 -8.11 12.21
CA LYS A 46 12.40 -7.07 13.16
C LYS A 46 12.95 -5.84 12.46
N GLU A 47 13.82 -6.02 11.47
CA GLU A 47 14.36 -4.91 10.67
C GLU A 47 13.26 -4.16 9.93
N ALA A 48 12.33 -4.87 9.31
CA ALA A 48 11.16 -4.28 8.63
C ALA A 48 10.24 -3.55 9.60
N TYR A 49 10.01 -4.11 10.78
CA TYR A 49 9.18 -3.52 11.84
C TYR A 49 9.73 -2.16 12.29
N GLU A 50 11.04 -2.10 12.54
CA GLU A 50 11.70 -0.85 12.93
C GLU A 50 11.74 0.18 11.80
N ALA A 51 11.90 -0.26 10.55
CA ALA A 51 11.84 0.63 9.40
C ALA A 51 10.45 1.28 9.25
N VAL A 52 9.37 0.50 9.48
CA VAL A 52 8.00 1.03 9.47
C VAL A 52 7.80 2.05 10.58
N ARG A 53 8.17 1.70 11.82
CA ARG A 53 8.06 2.63 12.96
C ARG A 53 8.75 3.95 12.67
N LYS A 54 10.00 3.90 12.23
CA LYS A 54 10.76 5.10 11.86
C LYS A 54 10.05 5.94 10.80
N THR A 55 9.51 5.31 9.75
CA THR A 55 8.80 6.02 8.67
C THR A 55 7.54 6.70 9.17
N VAL A 56 6.79 6.04 10.07
CA VAL A 56 5.58 6.61 10.68
C VAL A 56 5.93 7.75 11.64
N HIS A 57 7.00 7.63 12.44
CA HIS A 57 7.51 8.75 13.26
C HIS A 57 7.93 9.96 12.43
N GLU A 58 8.38 9.76 11.18
CA GLU A 58 8.65 10.85 10.24
C GLU A 58 7.35 11.47 9.66
N GLY A 59 6.18 11.03 10.07
CA GLY A 59 4.88 11.49 9.57
C GLY A 59 4.54 10.99 8.16
N LYS A 60 5.28 10.02 7.61
CA LYS A 60 5.06 9.51 6.25
C LYS A 60 4.15 8.28 6.26
N PRO A 61 3.18 8.19 5.33
CA PRO A 61 2.28 7.06 5.27
C PRO A 61 2.93 5.80 4.72
N VAL A 62 2.35 4.66 5.10
CA VAL A 62 2.69 3.31 4.60
C VAL A 62 1.68 2.89 3.54
N LEU A 63 2.16 2.32 2.43
CA LEU A 63 1.30 1.77 1.38
C LEU A 63 1.37 0.24 1.37
N PHE A 64 0.24 -0.42 1.60
CA PHE A 64 0.11 -1.87 1.54
C PHE A 64 -0.28 -2.30 0.13
N VAL A 65 0.47 -3.24 -0.48
CA VAL A 65 0.24 -3.71 -1.85
C VAL A 65 0.15 -5.23 -1.89
N GLY A 66 -0.93 -5.74 -2.45
CA GLY A 66 -1.09 -7.17 -2.65
C GLY A 66 -2.34 -7.50 -3.47
N THR A 67 -2.14 -7.75 -4.76
CA THR A 67 -3.24 -8.06 -5.69
C THR A 67 -3.55 -9.57 -5.79
N LYS A 68 -2.78 -10.41 -5.10
CA LYS A 68 -3.01 -11.85 -5.03
C LYS A 68 -4.34 -12.14 -4.33
N LYS A 69 -5.17 -13.04 -4.86
CA LYS A 69 -6.50 -13.32 -4.29
C LYS A 69 -6.47 -13.63 -2.79
N GLN A 70 -5.41 -14.35 -2.36
CA GLN A 70 -5.18 -14.71 -0.96
C GLN A 70 -4.81 -13.51 -0.08
N ALA A 71 -4.24 -12.45 -0.67
CA ALA A 71 -3.76 -11.26 0.03
C ALA A 71 -4.81 -10.14 0.12
N GLN A 72 -5.71 -10.04 -0.85
CA GLN A 72 -6.63 -8.91 -1.01
C GLN A 72 -7.37 -8.54 0.27
N GLN A 73 -8.00 -9.53 0.90
CA GLN A 73 -8.81 -9.30 2.10
C GLN A 73 -7.95 -8.97 3.33
N ALA A 74 -6.78 -9.61 3.46
CA ALA A 74 -5.87 -9.36 4.58
C ALA A 74 -5.29 -7.93 4.50
N ILE A 75 -4.85 -7.51 3.31
CA ILE A 75 -4.33 -6.17 3.04
C ILE A 75 -5.38 -5.10 3.34
N GLU A 76 -6.59 -5.24 2.81
CA GLU A 76 -7.66 -4.28 3.01
C GLU A 76 -8.00 -4.12 4.49
N ARG A 77 -8.25 -5.24 5.18
CA ARG A 77 -8.62 -5.25 6.60
C ARG A 77 -7.55 -4.60 7.49
N GLU A 78 -6.30 -5.00 7.32
CA GLU A 78 -5.22 -4.54 8.19
C GLU A 78 -4.80 -3.09 7.87
N ALA A 79 -4.83 -2.67 6.60
CA ALA A 79 -4.58 -1.28 6.22
C ALA A 79 -5.68 -0.35 6.77
N GLN A 80 -6.95 -0.74 6.69
CA GLN A 80 -8.05 0.00 7.32
C GLN A 80 -7.91 0.06 8.85
N ARG A 81 -7.46 -1.03 9.49
CA ARG A 81 -7.24 -1.08 10.94
C ARG A 81 -6.19 -0.11 11.43
N CYS A 82 -5.14 0.11 10.64
CA CYS A 82 -4.06 1.06 10.98
C CYS A 82 -4.20 2.43 10.29
N GLY A 83 -5.30 2.70 9.57
CA GLY A 83 -5.54 3.99 8.92
C GLY A 83 -4.61 4.29 7.75
N MET A 84 -3.94 3.28 7.17
CA MET A 84 -2.98 3.44 6.09
C MET A 84 -3.56 3.06 4.72
N TYR A 85 -2.85 3.44 3.66
CA TYR A 85 -3.30 3.24 2.28
C TYR A 85 -3.06 1.81 1.79
N HIS A 86 -3.88 1.36 0.84
CA HIS A 86 -3.72 0.03 0.27
C HIS A 86 -4.12 -0.07 -1.20
N VAL A 87 -3.51 -1.05 -1.89
CA VAL A 87 -3.87 -1.48 -3.24
C VAL A 87 -4.05 -3.00 -3.22
N ASN A 88 -5.31 -3.46 -3.27
CA ASN A 88 -5.66 -4.87 -3.14
C ASN A 88 -6.20 -5.51 -4.42
N ASN A 89 -6.55 -4.74 -5.46
CA ASN A 89 -7.17 -5.30 -6.68
C ASN A 89 -6.18 -5.38 -7.85
N ARG A 90 -5.74 -4.25 -8.38
CA ARG A 90 -4.81 -4.16 -9.50
C ARG A 90 -3.91 -2.95 -9.36
N TRP A 91 -2.61 -3.15 -9.48
CA TRP A 91 -1.67 -2.06 -9.61
C TRP A 91 -1.82 -1.43 -11.00
N LEU A 92 -2.11 -0.13 -11.04
CA LEU A 92 -2.14 0.63 -12.29
C LEU A 92 -0.74 1.18 -12.56
N GLY A 93 -0.26 1.02 -13.79
CA GLY A 93 1.03 1.61 -14.16
C GLY A 93 1.02 3.12 -13.94
N GLY A 94 2.10 3.65 -13.34
CA GLY A 94 2.20 5.08 -13.04
C GLY A 94 1.68 5.50 -11.67
N MET A 95 1.23 4.58 -10.81
CA MET A 95 0.70 4.94 -9.49
C MET A 95 1.66 5.77 -8.64
N LEU A 96 2.96 5.53 -8.75
CA LEU A 96 4.00 6.30 -8.05
C LEU A 96 4.75 7.22 -8.99
N THR A 97 5.07 6.74 -10.19
CA THR A 97 5.88 7.50 -11.16
C THR A 97 5.10 8.64 -11.81
N ASN A 98 3.80 8.47 -12.03
CA ASN A 98 2.89 9.47 -12.59
C ASN A 98 1.73 9.76 -11.63
N PHE A 99 2.06 10.06 -10.39
CA PHE A 99 1.07 10.28 -9.32
C PHE A 99 0.12 11.45 -9.60
N SER A 100 0.56 12.47 -10.37
CA SER A 100 -0.29 13.59 -10.77
C SER A 100 -1.50 13.15 -11.60
N THR A 101 -1.31 12.21 -12.52
CA THR A 101 -2.41 11.64 -13.32
C THR A 101 -3.33 10.76 -12.46
N ILE A 102 -2.76 9.99 -11.53
CA ILE A 102 -3.56 9.21 -10.57
C ILE A 102 -4.40 10.12 -9.69
N LYS A 103 -3.87 11.26 -9.23
CA LYS A 103 -4.65 12.28 -8.49
C LYS A 103 -5.86 12.78 -9.31
N LYS A 104 -5.69 13.04 -10.62
CA LYS A 104 -6.82 13.43 -11.50
C LYS A 104 -7.92 12.34 -11.51
N SER A 105 -7.52 11.07 -11.60
CA SER A 105 -8.48 9.94 -11.55
C SER A 105 -9.16 9.80 -10.18
N ILE A 106 -8.46 10.09 -9.08
CA ILE A 106 -9.04 10.14 -7.74
C ILE A 106 -10.03 11.30 -7.61
N LEU A 107 -9.70 12.48 -8.12
CA LEU A 107 -10.61 13.62 -8.15
C LEU A 107 -11.86 13.31 -8.98
N ARG A 108 -11.71 12.61 -10.09
CA ARG A 108 -12.83 12.13 -10.90
C ARG A 108 -13.76 11.20 -10.10
N LEU A 109 -13.18 10.26 -9.33
CA LEU A 109 -13.95 9.40 -8.43
C LEU A 109 -14.73 10.21 -7.39
N LYS A 110 -14.05 11.14 -6.69
CA LYS A 110 -14.67 12.03 -5.70
C LYS A 110 -15.81 12.87 -6.33
N LYS A 111 -15.61 13.35 -7.56
CA LYS A 111 -16.63 14.09 -8.30
C LYS A 111 -17.86 13.21 -8.59
N LEU A 112 -17.68 11.96 -9.02
CA LEU A 112 -18.77 11.03 -9.29
C LEU A 112 -19.55 10.70 -8.02
N GLU A 113 -18.89 10.51 -6.89
CA GLU A 113 -19.52 10.31 -5.59
C GLU A 113 -20.33 11.54 -5.15
N LYS A 114 -19.77 12.75 -5.34
CA LYS A 114 -20.48 14.00 -5.03
C LYS A 114 -21.73 14.15 -5.90
N MET A 115 -21.64 13.88 -7.20
CA MET A 115 -22.79 13.95 -8.12
C MET A 115 -23.93 12.99 -7.73
N GLU A 116 -23.59 11.83 -7.15
CA GLU A 116 -24.57 10.86 -6.65
C GLU A 116 -25.29 11.40 -5.39
N VAL A 117 -24.52 11.99 -4.46
CA VAL A 117 -25.05 12.57 -3.22
C VAL A 117 -25.88 13.81 -3.49
N ASP A 118 -25.46 14.68 -4.41
CA ASP A 118 -26.14 15.92 -4.78
C ASP A 118 -27.41 15.70 -5.63
N GLY A 119 -27.77 14.44 -5.94
CA GLY A 119 -28.97 14.12 -6.76
C GLY A 119 -28.81 14.49 -8.24
N THR A 120 -27.63 14.89 -8.71
CA THR A 120 -27.39 15.27 -10.11
C THR A 120 -27.74 14.12 -11.07
N PHE A 121 -27.68 12.87 -10.61
CA PHE A 121 -28.05 11.70 -11.41
C PHE A 121 -29.54 11.65 -11.77
N GLU A 122 -30.41 12.33 -11.03
CA GLU A 122 -31.84 12.40 -11.33
C GLU A 122 -32.17 13.23 -12.59
N SER A 123 -31.26 14.17 -12.92
CA SER A 123 -31.39 15.01 -14.12
C SER A 123 -30.88 14.37 -15.40
N LEU A 124 -30.15 13.24 -15.28
CA LEU A 124 -29.49 12.55 -16.39
C LEU A 124 -30.34 11.41 -16.96
N THR A 125 -30.04 11.01 -18.20
CA THR A 125 -30.70 9.84 -18.77
C THR A 125 -30.25 8.55 -18.08
N LYS A 126 -31.12 7.52 -18.03
CA LYS A 126 -30.81 6.21 -17.43
C LYS A 126 -29.56 5.56 -18.00
N LYS A 127 -29.24 5.81 -19.28
CA LYS A 127 -28.05 5.27 -19.95
C LYS A 127 -26.79 5.95 -19.44
N GLU A 128 -26.78 7.25 -19.28
CA GLU A 128 -25.66 8.03 -18.73
C GLU A 128 -25.39 7.64 -17.28
N VAL A 129 -26.43 7.60 -16.43
CA VAL A 129 -26.32 7.15 -15.04
C VAL A 129 -25.68 5.75 -14.95
N SER A 130 -26.11 4.82 -15.82
CA SER A 130 -25.52 3.47 -15.84
C SER A 130 -24.05 3.48 -16.23
N GLN A 131 -23.64 4.36 -17.15
CA GLN A 131 -22.26 4.50 -17.59
C GLN A 131 -21.38 5.12 -16.47
N LEU A 132 -21.83 6.21 -15.85
CA LEU A 132 -21.15 6.85 -14.72
C LEU A 132 -21.00 5.91 -13.52
N ASN A 133 -22.02 5.12 -13.21
CA ASN A 133 -21.95 4.12 -12.15
C ASN A 133 -20.92 3.01 -12.45
N LYS A 134 -20.79 2.56 -13.70
CA LYS A 134 -19.76 1.60 -14.10
C LYS A 134 -18.36 2.19 -13.97
N GLU A 135 -18.19 3.44 -14.38
CA GLU A 135 -16.93 4.18 -14.23
C GLU A 135 -16.58 4.32 -12.74
N LYS A 136 -17.51 4.79 -11.89
CA LYS A 136 -17.35 4.91 -10.44
C LYS A 136 -16.88 3.59 -9.83
N LEU A 137 -17.59 2.48 -10.09
CA LEU A 137 -17.23 1.17 -9.55
C LEU A 137 -15.85 0.70 -10.00
N ARG A 138 -15.45 0.99 -11.26
CA ARG A 138 -14.10 0.66 -11.76
C ARG A 138 -13.03 1.44 -11.04
N LEU A 139 -13.23 2.76 -10.86
CA LEU A 139 -12.29 3.63 -10.16
C LEU A 139 -12.21 3.28 -8.68
N GLU A 140 -13.32 3.10 -8.00
CA GLU A 140 -13.39 2.73 -6.59
C GLU A 140 -12.68 1.41 -6.31
N LYS A 141 -12.90 0.41 -7.16
CA LYS A 141 -12.26 -0.89 -7.05
C LYS A 141 -10.72 -0.83 -7.11
N ASN A 142 -10.16 0.08 -7.92
CA ASN A 142 -8.71 0.15 -8.15
C ASN A 142 -8.02 1.23 -7.30
N LEU A 143 -8.71 2.33 -6.98
CA LEU A 143 -8.16 3.51 -6.33
C LEU A 143 -8.77 3.79 -4.96
N GLY A 144 -9.80 3.05 -4.55
CA GLY A 144 -10.51 3.27 -3.28
C GLY A 144 -9.57 3.30 -2.07
N GLY A 145 -8.60 2.40 -2.01
CA GLY A 145 -7.66 2.32 -0.90
C GLY A 145 -6.59 3.42 -0.86
N ILE A 146 -6.46 4.22 -1.93
CA ILE A 146 -5.53 5.37 -2.00
C ILE A 146 -6.26 6.70 -2.18
N LYS A 147 -7.58 6.73 -2.01
CA LYS A 147 -8.43 7.89 -2.23
C LYS A 147 -8.03 9.12 -1.42
N GLU A 148 -7.57 8.91 -0.19
CA GLU A 148 -7.16 9.98 0.73
C GLU A 148 -5.65 10.28 0.68
N MET A 149 -4.88 9.60 -0.20
CA MET A 149 -3.45 9.77 -0.31
C MET A 149 -3.10 11.11 -0.97
N LYS A 150 -2.57 12.05 -0.18
CA LYS A 150 -2.16 13.39 -0.65
C LYS A 150 -0.75 13.39 -1.24
N GLU A 151 0.15 12.58 -0.67
CA GLU A 151 1.58 12.51 -0.99
C GLU A 151 2.02 11.08 -1.26
N LEU A 152 3.22 10.92 -1.80
CA LEU A 152 3.82 9.60 -2.00
C LEU A 152 4.08 8.93 -0.66
N PRO A 153 3.95 7.59 -0.57
CA PRO A 153 4.22 6.86 0.66
C PRO A 153 5.71 6.92 1.03
N GLY A 154 6.01 6.93 2.33
CA GLY A 154 7.37 6.86 2.83
C GLY A 154 7.98 5.46 2.72
N ILE A 155 7.14 4.41 2.76
CA ILE A 155 7.54 3.01 2.65
C ILE A 155 6.40 2.20 2.03
N ILE A 156 6.75 1.13 1.30
CA ILE A 156 5.77 0.25 0.66
C ILE A 156 5.96 -1.17 1.17
N PHE A 157 4.85 -1.81 1.58
CA PHE A 157 4.80 -3.22 1.93
C PHE A 157 4.15 -4.02 0.80
N ILE A 158 4.89 -4.97 0.22
CA ILE A 158 4.49 -5.74 -0.98
C ILE A 158 4.38 -7.23 -0.65
N ILE A 159 3.29 -7.85 -1.10
CA ILE A 159 3.11 -9.30 -1.07
C ILE A 159 3.29 -9.85 -2.48
N ASP A 160 4.24 -10.77 -2.66
CA ASP A 160 4.62 -11.38 -3.94
C ASP A 160 5.24 -10.37 -4.94
N THR A 161 6.56 -10.22 -4.84
CA THR A 161 7.33 -9.29 -5.69
C THR A 161 7.33 -9.66 -7.17
N ARG A 162 7.09 -10.92 -7.50
CA ARG A 162 7.01 -11.38 -8.89
C ARG A 162 5.73 -10.92 -9.55
N LYS A 163 4.63 -10.95 -8.83
CA LYS A 163 3.34 -10.48 -9.33
C LYS A 163 3.27 -8.97 -9.37
N GLU A 164 3.82 -8.31 -8.38
CA GLU A 164 3.81 -6.85 -8.24
C GLU A 164 5.11 -6.21 -8.79
N ALA A 165 5.71 -6.81 -9.83
CA ALA A 165 6.99 -6.34 -10.41
C ALA A 165 6.93 -4.87 -10.87
N ILE A 166 5.78 -4.39 -11.34
CA ILE A 166 5.59 -3.00 -11.75
C ILE A 166 5.67 -2.07 -10.53
N ALA A 167 5.01 -2.45 -9.42
CA ALA A 167 5.04 -1.68 -8.17
C ALA A 167 6.48 -1.59 -7.62
N VAL A 168 7.21 -2.70 -7.62
CA VAL A 168 8.63 -2.74 -7.23
C VAL A 168 9.47 -1.80 -8.09
N ALA A 169 9.34 -1.87 -9.42
CA ALA A 169 10.10 -1.03 -10.34
C ALA A 169 9.77 0.46 -10.19
N GLU A 170 8.52 0.82 -9.93
CA GLU A 170 8.10 2.20 -9.69
C GLU A 170 8.61 2.73 -8.35
N ALA A 171 8.55 1.93 -7.28
CA ALA A 171 9.08 2.29 -5.97
C ALA A 171 10.60 2.54 -6.03
N GLN A 172 11.35 1.66 -6.71
CA GLN A 172 12.78 1.84 -6.94
C GLN A 172 13.09 3.15 -7.70
N ARG A 173 12.32 3.47 -8.75
CA ARG A 173 12.48 4.74 -9.51
C ARG A 173 12.23 5.98 -8.67
N LYS A 174 11.37 5.88 -7.65
CA LYS A 174 11.04 6.97 -6.73
C LYS A 174 11.90 6.96 -5.47
N ASN A 175 12.83 6.01 -5.33
CA ASN A 175 13.66 5.79 -4.14
C ASN A 175 12.81 5.64 -2.87
N ILE A 176 11.68 4.95 -2.97
CA ILE A 176 10.82 4.63 -1.83
C ILE A 176 11.24 3.26 -1.30
N PRO A 177 11.59 3.13 -0.01
CA PRO A 177 11.99 1.87 0.60
C PRO A 177 10.90 0.79 0.45
N ILE A 178 11.34 -0.43 0.13
CA ILE A 178 10.45 -1.57 -0.13
C ILE A 178 10.63 -2.63 0.95
N ILE A 179 9.56 -2.94 1.65
CA ILE A 179 9.43 -4.16 2.46
C ILE A 179 8.65 -5.16 1.61
N ALA A 180 9.15 -6.37 1.45
CA ALA A 180 8.41 -7.37 0.68
C ALA A 180 8.48 -8.77 1.28
N ILE A 181 7.38 -9.50 1.21
CA ILE A 181 7.38 -10.94 1.44
C ILE A 181 7.94 -11.59 0.17
N VAL A 182 9.02 -12.35 0.34
CA VAL A 182 9.76 -12.98 -0.75
C VAL A 182 9.74 -14.49 -0.55
N ASP A 183 9.02 -15.20 -1.40
CA ASP A 183 9.05 -16.67 -1.43
C ASP A 183 10.24 -17.18 -2.25
N THR A 184 10.48 -18.46 -2.23
CA THR A 184 11.61 -19.13 -2.88
C THR A 184 11.65 -18.99 -4.41
N ASN A 185 10.55 -18.62 -5.05
CA ASN A 185 10.42 -18.36 -6.49
C ASN A 185 10.65 -16.91 -6.91
N CYS A 186 10.92 -16.01 -5.95
CA CYS A 186 11.04 -14.58 -6.17
C CYS A 186 12.51 -14.12 -6.11
N ASN A 187 12.82 -12.99 -6.76
CA ASN A 187 14.11 -12.34 -6.67
C ASN A 187 14.13 -11.37 -5.48
N PRO A 188 15.03 -11.55 -4.49
CA PRO A 188 15.17 -10.63 -3.36
C PRO A 188 16.04 -9.38 -3.66
N GLU A 189 16.66 -9.30 -4.84
CA GLU A 189 17.51 -8.16 -5.19
C GLU A 189 16.69 -6.90 -5.46
N GLY A 190 17.20 -5.76 -4.99
CA GLY A 190 16.52 -4.48 -5.16
C GLY A 190 15.37 -4.24 -4.20
N ILE A 191 15.24 -5.07 -3.15
CA ILE A 191 14.30 -4.91 -2.05
C ILE A 191 15.11 -4.56 -0.81
N ASP A 192 14.75 -3.46 -0.14
CA ASP A 192 15.49 -2.96 1.01
C ASP A 192 15.32 -3.88 2.22
N TYR A 193 14.10 -4.35 2.47
CA TYR A 193 13.75 -5.22 3.58
C TYR A 193 13.04 -6.49 3.10
N PRO A 194 13.78 -7.48 2.56
CA PRO A 194 13.19 -8.73 2.10
C PRO A 194 12.86 -9.64 3.29
N ILE A 195 11.60 -10.00 3.46
CA ILE A 195 11.13 -10.94 4.47
C ILE A 195 10.93 -12.29 3.79
N PRO A 196 11.80 -13.29 4.02
CA PRO A 196 11.61 -14.61 3.45
C PRO A 196 10.41 -15.30 4.10
N GLY A 197 9.46 -15.74 3.29
CA GLY A 197 8.25 -16.36 3.78
C GLY A 197 7.27 -16.77 2.68
N ASN A 198 6.30 -17.57 3.05
CA ASN A 198 5.25 -18.06 2.17
C ASN A 198 4.27 -16.93 1.78
N ASP A 199 4.11 -16.70 0.49
CA ASP A 199 3.22 -15.69 -0.08
C ASP A 199 1.91 -16.27 -0.65
N ASP A 200 1.68 -17.60 -0.51
CA ASP A 200 0.47 -18.31 -0.97
C ASP A 200 -0.49 -18.62 0.18
N ALA A 201 0.02 -18.88 1.36
CA ALA A 201 -0.79 -19.27 2.50
C ALA A 201 -1.50 -18.05 3.12
N ILE A 202 -2.84 -18.04 3.13
CA ILE A 202 -3.66 -16.95 3.70
C ILE A 202 -3.25 -16.64 5.15
N ARG A 203 -2.96 -17.66 5.96
CA ARG A 203 -2.55 -17.49 7.35
C ARG A 203 -1.20 -16.80 7.47
N ALA A 204 -0.23 -17.14 6.61
CA ALA A 204 1.09 -16.52 6.58
C ALA A 204 0.99 -15.06 6.15
N ILE A 205 0.27 -14.77 5.08
CA ILE A 205 0.01 -13.42 4.59
C ILE A 205 -0.66 -12.57 5.67
N THR A 206 -1.72 -13.08 6.29
CA THR A 206 -2.42 -12.37 7.37
C THR A 206 -1.48 -12.06 8.53
N LEU A 207 -0.66 -13.02 8.96
CA LEU A 207 0.29 -12.82 10.05
C LEU A 207 1.31 -11.71 9.74
N PHE A 208 1.92 -11.73 8.55
CA PHE A 208 2.86 -10.69 8.12
C PHE A 208 2.20 -9.30 8.06
N THR A 209 1.02 -9.23 7.44
CA THR A 209 0.28 -7.98 7.30
C THR A 209 -0.11 -7.41 8.68
N GLN A 210 -0.51 -8.28 9.62
CA GLN A 210 -0.80 -7.89 11.00
C GLN A 210 0.43 -7.35 11.73
N ILE A 211 1.60 -7.97 11.55
CA ILE A 211 2.84 -7.51 12.18
C ILE A 211 3.18 -6.10 11.69
N ILE A 212 3.12 -5.85 10.39
CA ILE A 212 3.41 -4.53 9.82
C ILE A 212 2.36 -3.49 10.26
N ALA A 213 1.07 -3.84 10.26
CA ALA A 213 0.02 -2.96 10.75
C ALA A 213 0.16 -2.64 12.25
N ASN A 214 0.64 -3.58 13.06
CA ASN A 214 0.93 -3.34 14.48
C ASN A 214 2.09 -2.37 14.67
N ALA A 215 3.13 -2.44 13.81
CA ALA A 215 4.25 -1.49 13.84
C ALA A 215 3.77 -0.05 13.59
N VAL A 216 2.81 0.14 12.68
CA VAL A 216 2.18 1.43 12.43
C VAL A 216 1.42 1.91 13.67
N ILE A 217 0.55 1.06 14.24
CA ILE A 217 -0.29 1.42 15.39
C ILE A 217 0.56 1.75 16.63
N GLU A 218 1.67 1.03 16.85
CA GLU A 218 2.57 1.34 17.96
C GLU A 218 3.24 2.70 17.77
N ALA A 219 3.76 2.99 16.55
CA ALA A 219 4.36 4.28 16.24
C ALA A 219 3.36 5.43 16.40
N ASP A 220 2.14 5.29 15.90
CA ASP A 220 1.09 6.32 16.06
C ASP A 220 0.75 6.58 17.53
N ARG A 221 0.75 5.55 18.37
CA ARG A 221 0.53 5.70 19.81
C ARG A 221 1.68 6.41 20.51
N GLU A 222 2.92 6.09 20.15
CA GLU A 222 4.11 6.76 20.69
C GLU A 222 4.10 8.25 20.35
N ILE A 223 3.81 8.61 19.10
CA ILE A 223 3.66 10.01 18.65
C ILE A 223 2.53 10.69 19.45
N GLY A 224 1.40 10.04 19.64
CA GLY A 224 0.29 10.58 20.43
C GLY A 224 0.66 10.86 21.88
N LEU A 225 1.47 10.00 22.51
CA LEU A 225 1.96 10.20 23.88
C LEU A 225 2.95 11.37 23.95
N GLU A 226 3.91 11.46 23.02
CA GLU A 226 4.86 12.56 22.94
C GLU A 226 4.17 13.93 22.79
N VAL A 227 3.12 14.01 21.97
CA VAL A 227 2.32 15.23 21.80
C VAL A 227 1.61 15.61 23.10
N ILE A 228 1.03 14.64 23.83
CA ILE A 228 0.34 14.89 25.10
C ILE A 228 1.35 15.36 26.16
N GLU A 229 2.53 14.75 26.26
CA GLU A 229 3.59 15.16 27.18
C GLU A 229 4.06 16.58 26.88
N THR A 230 4.28 16.91 25.60
CA THR A 230 4.69 18.27 25.19
C THR A 230 3.64 19.32 25.55
N LEU A 231 2.35 19.03 25.34
CA LEU A 231 1.26 19.94 25.70
C LEU A 231 1.13 20.11 27.22
N GLN A 232 1.42 19.09 28.02
CA GLN A 232 1.41 19.17 29.48
C GLN A 232 2.58 19.97 30.01
N GLU A 233 3.77 19.88 29.39
CA GLU A 233 4.94 20.70 29.75
C GLU A 233 4.72 22.19 29.42
N GLU A 234 3.93 22.49 28.35
CA GLU A 234 3.58 23.89 28.01
C GLU A 234 2.49 24.47 28.92
N GLU A 235 1.66 23.63 29.59
CA GLU A 235 0.60 24.05 30.51
C GLU A 235 1.09 24.18 31.97
N GLU A 236 2.29 23.73 32.34
CA GLU A 236 2.85 24.03 33.67
C GLU A 236 3.29 25.49 33.73
N PRO A 237 2.53 26.41 34.39
CA PRO A 237 2.97 27.76 34.58
C PRO A 237 4.22 27.76 35.46
N SER A 238 5.21 28.50 35.06
CA SER A 238 6.41 28.78 35.84
C SER A 238 6.06 29.38 37.22
N GLU A 239 5.76 28.55 38.20
CA GLU A 239 5.60 28.94 39.61
C GLU A 239 6.95 29.20 40.31
N GLU A 240 7.95 29.62 39.60
CA GLU A 240 9.23 30.05 40.22
C GLU A 240 9.54 31.51 39.93
N MET A 241 8.67 32.47 40.36
CA MET A 241 9.11 33.84 40.58
C MET A 241 8.17 34.69 41.45
N GLU A 242 7.81 34.20 42.63
CA GLU A 242 7.25 35.09 43.70
C GLU A 242 7.73 34.66 45.08
N THR A 243 9.02 34.87 45.37
CA THR A 243 9.50 35.03 46.74
C THR A 243 10.65 35.99 46.76
N ALA A 244 10.35 37.27 46.70
CA ALA A 244 11.24 38.32 47.32
C ALA A 244 10.55 39.69 47.26
N SER A 245 9.76 40.00 48.27
CA SER A 245 9.81 41.32 48.93
C SER A 245 8.62 41.46 49.87
N GLU A 246 8.76 40.93 51.06
CA GLU A 246 8.11 41.51 52.23
C GLU A 246 8.94 42.72 52.67
N ASP A 247 8.24 43.79 52.87
CA ASP A 247 8.35 44.83 53.88
C ASP A 247 8.06 46.22 53.30
N VAL A 248 6.96 46.83 53.64
CA VAL A 248 6.86 48.12 54.42
C VAL A 248 5.38 48.50 54.60
N GLU A 249 5.03 48.66 55.83
CA GLU A 249 3.89 49.25 56.48
C GLU A 249 3.10 50.40 55.82
N GLY A 250 1.74 50.29 55.98
CA GLY A 250 1.14 51.41 56.70
C GLY A 250 -0.01 52.11 55.98
N VAL A 251 -1.19 52.05 56.62
CA VAL A 251 -2.17 53.14 56.83
C VAL A 251 -3.34 53.31 55.87
N ALA A 252 -4.45 52.84 56.42
CA ALA A 252 -5.80 53.47 56.59
C ALA A 252 -6.70 53.84 55.39
N LYS A 253 -7.91 53.24 55.41
CA LYS A 253 -9.27 53.83 55.28
C LYS A 253 -9.58 54.71 54.04
N GLU A 254 -10.66 54.53 53.39
CA GLU A 254 -12.08 54.64 53.73
C GLU A 254 -12.98 54.17 52.56
N GLU A 255 -14.18 53.77 52.90
CA GLU A 255 -15.34 53.38 52.13
C GLU A 255 -15.76 54.42 51.07
N GLU A 256 -16.30 54.02 49.98
CA GLU A 256 -17.67 54.39 49.57
C GLU A 256 -18.20 53.60 48.36
N THR A 257 -19.45 53.33 48.48
CA THR A 257 -20.38 52.61 47.65
C THR A 257 -20.82 53.40 46.39
N VAL A 258 -21.45 52.63 45.47
CA VAL A 258 -22.63 52.99 44.64
C VAL A 258 -22.44 53.08 43.14
N SER A 259 -23.14 52.20 42.52
CA SER A 259 -24.12 52.22 41.40
C SER A 259 -23.66 52.07 39.96
N VAL A 260 -24.18 51.01 39.44
CA VAL A 260 -25.00 50.81 38.20
C VAL A 260 -24.75 51.81 37.05
N GLY A 261 -24.43 51.23 35.91
CA GLY A 261 -24.52 51.88 34.61
C GLY A 261 -24.27 50.93 33.47
N GLU A 262 -25.35 50.45 32.89
CA GLU A 262 -25.43 49.78 31.56
C GLU A 262 -24.84 50.68 30.49
N SER A 263 -23.99 50.18 29.60
CA SER A 263 -24.01 50.64 28.22
C SER A 263 -23.39 49.58 27.30
N ILE A 264 -24.15 49.25 26.34
CA ILE A 264 -23.97 48.47 25.13
C ILE A 264 -22.81 49.05 24.30
N GLY A 265 -21.91 48.20 23.78
CA GLY A 265 -20.86 48.63 22.85
C GLY A 265 -20.23 47.44 22.14
N GLU A 266 -20.79 47.20 21.00
CA GLU A 266 -20.24 46.65 19.75
C GLU A 266 -19.01 45.70 19.80
N ASN A 267 -19.29 44.47 19.38
CA ASN A 267 -18.36 43.49 18.93
C ASN A 267 -17.56 44.00 17.72
N GLN A 268 -16.24 44.04 17.83
CA GLN A 268 -15.34 43.96 16.70
C GLN A 268 -14.82 42.51 16.64
N GLU A 269 -15.19 41.82 15.57
CA GLU A 269 -14.63 40.57 15.17
C GLU A 269 -13.18 40.80 14.75
N GLU A 270 -12.24 40.28 15.52
CA GLU A 270 -10.88 40.07 15.05
C GLU A 270 -10.83 38.70 14.34
N GLU A 271 -10.57 38.73 13.04
CA GLU A 271 -10.24 37.57 12.21
C GLU A 271 -8.97 36.90 12.75
N PRO A 272 -8.95 35.56 12.92
CA PRO A 272 -7.72 34.87 13.25
C PRO A 272 -6.81 34.77 12.01
N ALA A 273 -5.55 35.09 12.18
CA ALA A 273 -4.48 35.01 11.20
C ALA A 273 -4.40 33.64 10.54
N GLU A 274 -4.42 33.62 9.21
CA GLU A 274 -4.24 32.46 8.35
C GLU A 274 -2.88 31.79 8.58
N ASN A 275 -2.93 30.52 8.92
CA ASN A 275 -1.80 29.62 8.91
C ASN A 275 -1.60 29.14 7.46
N PRO A 276 -0.44 29.36 6.82
CA PRO A 276 -0.27 29.04 5.41
C PRO A 276 0.23 27.60 5.22
N GLU A 277 -0.64 26.60 5.26
CA GLU A 277 -0.32 25.27 4.67
C GLU A 277 -1.48 24.27 4.73
N THR A 278 -2.71 24.72 4.48
CA THR A 278 -3.75 23.80 4.05
C THR A 278 -4.14 24.18 2.62
N THR A 279 -3.53 23.52 1.64
CA THR A 279 -4.03 23.57 0.26
C THR A 279 -5.39 22.90 0.21
N THR A 280 -6.44 23.65 0.56
CA THR A 280 -7.80 23.30 0.20
C THR A 280 -7.91 23.47 -1.31
N PHE A 281 -8.17 22.36 -2.03
CA PHE A 281 -8.50 22.39 -3.45
C PHE A 281 -9.71 23.29 -3.64
N THR A 282 -9.55 24.39 -4.38
CA THR A 282 -10.60 25.36 -4.69
C THR A 282 -11.43 24.86 -5.86
N GLU A 283 -12.63 25.42 -6.05
CA GLU A 283 -13.51 25.08 -7.18
C GLU A 283 -12.87 25.32 -8.55
N GLU A 284 -11.81 26.10 -8.63
CA GLU A 284 -11.04 26.37 -9.86
C GLU A 284 -10.25 25.14 -10.32
N ASP A 285 -9.81 24.25 -9.44
CA ASP A 285 -9.15 22.98 -9.80
C ASP A 285 -10.10 22.00 -10.52
N TYR A 286 -11.41 22.21 -10.43
CA TYR A 286 -12.43 21.42 -11.14
C TYR A 286 -12.77 21.94 -12.52
N SER A 287 -12.40 23.18 -12.87
CA SER A 287 -12.78 23.82 -14.13
C SER A 287 -11.87 23.45 -15.31
N GLU A 288 -10.66 22.95 -15.06
CA GLU A 288 -9.71 22.52 -16.10
C GLU A 288 -9.92 21.10 -16.65
N TYR A 289 -10.84 20.31 -16.07
CA TYR A 289 -11.11 18.95 -16.54
C TYR A 289 -12.15 18.97 -17.68
N THR A 290 -11.68 18.87 -18.92
CA THR A 290 -12.53 18.63 -20.10
C THR A 290 -12.49 17.13 -20.47
N PRO A 291 -13.65 16.43 -20.52
CA PRO A 291 -13.72 15.00 -20.82
C PRO A 291 -13.40 14.62 -22.29
N GLU A 292 -13.07 15.61 -23.15
CA GLU A 292 -12.85 15.38 -24.58
C GLU A 292 -11.47 14.80 -24.92
N GLU A 293 -10.45 14.99 -24.06
CA GLU A 293 -9.10 14.48 -24.34
C GLU A 293 -8.92 12.97 -24.09
N GLU A 294 -9.74 12.35 -23.20
CA GLU A 294 -9.63 10.89 -22.95
C GLU A 294 -10.27 10.05 -24.06
N THR A 295 -11.25 10.57 -24.78
CA THR A 295 -11.93 9.82 -25.86
C THR A 295 -11.08 9.70 -27.12
N GLU A 296 -10.15 10.64 -27.38
CA GLU A 296 -9.24 10.56 -28.51
C GLU A 296 -8.05 9.61 -28.27
N ALA A 297 -7.58 9.49 -27.02
CA ALA A 297 -6.50 8.57 -26.67
C ALA A 297 -6.97 7.10 -26.69
N GLU A 298 -8.16 6.81 -26.15
CA GLU A 298 -8.73 5.44 -26.18
C GLU A 298 -9.14 5.00 -27.60
N GLN A 299 -9.49 5.95 -28.50
CA GLN A 299 -9.81 5.63 -29.89
C GLN A 299 -8.56 5.41 -30.77
N LYS A 300 -7.40 5.98 -30.41
CA LYS A 300 -6.13 5.71 -31.10
C LYS A 300 -5.53 4.37 -30.69
N GLU A 301 -5.52 4.05 -29.38
CA GLU A 301 -5.06 2.73 -28.91
C GLU A 301 -5.95 1.57 -29.40
N GLY A 302 -7.26 1.79 -29.52
CA GLY A 302 -8.19 0.79 -30.04
C GLY A 302 -8.12 0.58 -31.56
N LYS A 303 -7.50 1.48 -32.32
CA LYS A 303 -7.27 1.32 -33.77
C LYS A 303 -5.91 0.72 -34.09
N GLU A 304 -4.87 1.10 -33.37
CA GLU A 304 -3.53 0.48 -33.54
C GLU A 304 -3.53 -1.01 -33.13
N GLY A 305 -4.28 -1.41 -32.10
CA GLY A 305 -4.42 -2.82 -31.70
C GLY A 305 -5.27 -3.68 -32.64
N LYS A 306 -5.97 -3.10 -33.63
CA LYS A 306 -6.74 -3.87 -34.64
C LYS A 306 -6.06 -3.93 -35.98
N GLU A 307 -5.14 -3.02 -36.29
CA GLU A 307 -4.36 -3.05 -37.54
C GLU A 307 -3.15 -4.01 -37.44
N GLU A 308 -2.64 -4.31 -36.22
CA GLU A 308 -1.58 -5.31 -36.03
C GLU A 308 -2.07 -6.77 -36.04
N GLU A 309 -3.38 -7.06 -35.94
CA GLU A 309 -3.92 -8.41 -36.02
C GLU A 309 -4.30 -8.83 -37.46
N GLU A 310 -4.28 -7.92 -38.48
CA GLU A 310 -4.68 -8.24 -39.86
C GLU A 310 -3.52 -8.43 -40.83
N GLU A 311 -2.25 -8.21 -40.45
CA GLU A 311 -1.06 -8.42 -41.30
C GLU A 311 -0.11 -9.52 -40.78
N ALA A 312 -0.59 -10.74 -40.52
CA ALA A 312 0.27 -11.90 -40.43
C ALA A 312 0.01 -12.80 -41.66
N PRO A 313 0.97 -12.95 -42.60
CA PRO A 313 0.79 -13.87 -43.72
C PRO A 313 0.81 -15.31 -43.20
N ALA A 314 -0.19 -16.09 -43.64
CA ALA A 314 -0.23 -17.53 -43.44
C ALA A 314 0.94 -18.19 -44.20
N GLU A 315 2.00 -18.55 -43.49
CA GLU A 315 2.96 -19.53 -43.94
C GLU A 315 2.40 -20.91 -43.63
N GLU A 316 1.97 -21.64 -44.67
CA GLU A 316 1.71 -23.06 -44.66
C GLU A 316 3.02 -23.81 -44.32
N VAL A 317 3.16 -24.26 -43.08
CA VAL A 317 4.16 -25.27 -42.74
C VAL A 317 3.57 -26.63 -43.03
N ALA A 318 4.01 -27.21 -44.15
CA ALA A 318 3.79 -28.61 -44.46
C ALA A 318 4.44 -29.45 -43.36
N VAL A 319 3.61 -30.19 -42.63
CA VAL A 319 4.06 -31.21 -41.69
C VAL A 319 4.35 -32.46 -42.52
N GLU A 320 5.64 -32.75 -42.74
CA GLU A 320 6.09 -34.07 -43.17
C GLU A 320 5.89 -35.04 -42.00
N GLU A 321 4.94 -35.98 -42.19
CA GLU A 321 4.80 -37.17 -41.35
C GLU A 321 5.99 -38.09 -41.64
N GLU A 322 7.01 -38.11 -40.80
CA GLU A 322 7.96 -39.23 -40.73
C GLU A 322 7.28 -40.39 -39.96
N GLU A 323 6.92 -41.40 -40.68
CA GLU A 323 6.60 -42.75 -40.16
C GLU A 323 7.81 -43.32 -39.43
N ALA A 324 7.81 -43.26 -38.09
CA ALA A 324 8.76 -44.06 -37.30
C ALA A 324 8.31 -45.52 -37.30
N SER A 325 9.08 -46.34 -38.00
CA SER A 325 8.96 -47.80 -37.99
C SER A 325 9.15 -48.34 -36.56
N GLU A 326 8.14 -49.07 -36.10
CA GLU A 326 8.20 -49.92 -34.89
C GLU A 326 9.24 -51.05 -35.12
N GLU A 327 10.41 -50.96 -34.52
CA GLU A 327 11.30 -52.11 -34.35
C GLU A 327 10.79 -52.93 -33.15
N GLU A 328 10.26 -54.12 -33.45
CA GLU A 328 9.96 -55.17 -32.48
C GLU A 328 11.25 -55.64 -31.81
N ILE A 329 11.41 -55.35 -30.51
CA ILE A 329 12.47 -55.87 -29.67
C ILE A 329 12.09 -57.29 -29.25
N ASP A 330 12.88 -58.28 -29.73
CA ASP A 330 12.76 -59.70 -29.40
C ASP A 330 13.04 -59.94 -27.89
N PRO A 331 12.09 -60.49 -27.12
CA PRO A 331 12.22 -60.65 -25.66
C PRO A 331 13.19 -61.77 -25.22
N SER A 332 13.91 -62.41 -26.14
CA SER A 332 14.80 -63.53 -25.79
C SER A 332 16.28 -63.16 -25.50
N LEU A 333 16.61 -61.89 -25.42
CA LEU A 333 17.96 -61.39 -25.22
C LEU A 333 18.20 -60.61 -23.89
N VAL A 334 17.42 -60.92 -22.86
CA VAL A 334 17.66 -60.38 -21.52
C VAL A 334 18.29 -61.46 -20.64
N ASP A 335 19.63 -61.45 -20.55
CA ASP A 335 20.36 -62.26 -19.59
C ASP A 335 20.13 -61.74 -18.17
N GLU A 336 19.38 -62.49 -17.35
CA GLU A 336 19.04 -62.18 -15.94
C GLU A 336 20.23 -62.34 -14.95
N ASP A 337 21.41 -62.77 -15.37
CA ASP A 337 22.52 -63.15 -14.46
C ASP A 337 23.59 -62.09 -14.18
N LYS A 338 23.36 -60.79 -14.51
CA LYS A 338 24.36 -59.74 -14.28
C LYS A 338 23.95 -58.60 -13.30
N LEU A 339 22.97 -58.81 -12.44
CA LEU A 339 22.51 -57.77 -11.53
C LEU A 339 22.87 -57.95 -10.05
N TYR A 340 23.79 -58.87 -9.74
CA TYR A 340 24.29 -59.03 -8.35
C TYR A 340 25.80 -59.30 -8.34
N GLU A 341 26.62 -58.29 -8.65
CA GLU A 341 28.00 -58.15 -8.12
C GLU A 341 28.50 -56.71 -8.28
N GLU A 342 28.74 -56.11 -7.13
CA GLU A 342 29.39 -54.87 -6.65
C GLU A 342 28.44 -53.84 -6.04
#